data_56915d9df31d17cc2ca95f38e6b43d89
#
_entry.id   56915d9df31d17cc2ca95f38e6b43d89
#
_cell.length_a   1.000
_cell.length_b   1.000
_cell.length_c   1.000
_cell.angle_alpha   90.00
_cell.angle_beta   90.00
_cell.angle_gamma   90.00
#
_symmetry.space_group_name_H-M   'P 1'
#
loop_
_entity.id
_entity.type
_entity.pdbx_description
1 polymer ?
#
loop_
_entity_poly.entity_id
_entity_poly.type
_entity_poly.pdbx_seq_one_letter_code
_entity_poly.pdbx_strand_id
1 'polypeptide(L)'
;MNTTTTKTIFLGLLLSAGTFAVKAQELPKVFGRTVKSVNPVSGKIRCATAEYEEYLSEKDPNRVSRAAFEQWLAPKVEEAKTKRLAARSTNATAAVRIIPVVVHVIHNGDALGTKENITDAQVLSQITVLNQDYRKMANTPGWNDNPVGADLEIEFRMAKVDPSGNATNGIHRVQMSRATWSNETAIDGTLKPATSWDPTRYFNIWVVDFGDSSDLLGYAQFPSTSGLGGMNTDEGAANTDGVVIGYKYFGSYDIYPQGNYDPDGIYRYGRTATHEIGHCLGLLHVCGDDYTCTLGTNDSRKDYCPDTPATNDYNYGCTPTDSCPNRTGADMIENYMDYTDDQCMNIFTQNQKDRVNAVLTNSIRRASLLTSTVWQDTASVGEIAALNGITLYPNPATSVVNISVQGNELPDAYVVYNSIGQTVAQAKVSSNANLAVNTSALNNGVYFIKIDKGSQSKTLKFVKN
;
A
#
# COMPACT_ATOMS: atom_id res chain seq x y z
N MET A 1 -38.76 -87.08 36.28
CA MET A 1 -39.25 -86.02 35.37
C MET A 1 -38.66 -84.72 35.90
N ASN A 2 -37.55 -84.29 35.36
CA ASN A 2 -36.86 -83.04 35.74
C ASN A 2 -37.27 -81.92 34.78
N THR A 3 -37.88 -80.92 35.32
CA THR A 3 -38.20 -79.66 34.53
C THR A 3 -37.13 -78.64 34.84
N THR A 4 -36.32 -78.33 33.84
CA THR A 4 -35.27 -77.31 33.89
C THR A 4 -35.88 -75.94 33.48
N THR A 5 -35.87 -74.99 34.39
CA THR A 5 -36.36 -73.62 34.14
C THR A 5 -35.19 -72.75 33.72
N THR A 6 -35.22 -72.30 32.45
CA THR A 6 -34.25 -71.37 31.86
C THR A 6 -34.63 -69.94 32.25
N LYS A 7 -33.79 -69.26 33.04
CA LYS A 7 -33.92 -67.81 33.31
C LYS A 7 -33.23 -66.99 32.21
N THR A 8 -34.01 -66.27 31.45
CA THR A 8 -33.52 -65.30 30.47
C THR A 8 -33.23 -63.98 31.19
N ILE A 9 -31.95 -63.57 31.18
CA ILE A 9 -31.52 -62.26 31.71
C ILE A 9 -31.58 -61.26 30.58
N PHE A 10 -32.48 -60.27 30.65
CA PHE A 10 -32.49 -59.07 29.77
C PHE A 10 -31.45 -58.06 30.28
N LEU A 11 -30.39 -57.89 29.52
CA LEU A 11 -29.41 -56.83 29.76
C LEU A 11 -29.89 -55.56 29.01
N GLY A 12 -30.49 -54.63 29.73
CA GLY A 12 -30.91 -53.34 29.20
C GLY A 12 -29.68 -52.42 29.02
N LEU A 13 -29.31 -52.16 27.78
CA LEU A 13 -28.32 -51.15 27.41
C LEU A 13 -28.97 -49.76 27.55
N LEU A 14 -28.67 -49.00 28.57
CA LEU A 14 -29.00 -47.57 28.65
C LEU A 14 -28.04 -46.81 27.74
N LEU A 15 -28.49 -46.41 26.54
CA LEU A 15 -27.81 -45.37 25.76
C LEU A 15 -28.07 -44.01 26.43
N SER A 16 -27.12 -43.47 27.16
CA SER A 16 -27.10 -42.06 27.55
C SER A 16 -26.74 -41.22 26.34
N ALA A 17 -27.72 -40.63 25.67
CA ALA A 17 -27.53 -39.59 24.68
C ALA A 17 -27.02 -38.34 25.42
N GLY A 18 -25.72 -38.19 25.52
CA GLY A 18 -25.11 -36.95 25.96
C GLY A 18 -25.31 -35.91 24.86
N THR A 19 -26.23 -34.96 25.09
CA THR A 19 -26.32 -33.76 24.28
C THR A 19 -25.06 -32.95 24.54
N PHE A 20 -24.08 -33.06 23.67
CA PHE A 20 -23.02 -32.07 23.58
C PHE A 20 -23.66 -30.77 23.10
N ALA A 21 -23.99 -29.88 24.02
CA ALA A 21 -24.26 -28.50 23.68
C ALA A 21 -22.93 -27.91 23.16
N VAL A 22 -22.77 -27.83 21.85
CA VAL A 22 -21.74 -27.00 21.23
C VAL A 22 -22.08 -25.59 21.64
N LYS A 23 -21.35 -25.04 22.63
CA LYS A 23 -21.40 -23.61 22.90
C LYS A 23 -20.92 -22.94 21.62
N ALA A 24 -21.80 -22.18 20.95
CA ALA A 24 -21.40 -21.27 19.91
C ALA A 24 -20.30 -20.39 20.50
N GLN A 25 -19.10 -20.46 19.96
CA GLN A 25 -17.99 -19.62 20.38
C GLN A 25 -18.35 -18.18 20.04
N GLU A 26 -18.44 -17.31 21.04
CA GLU A 26 -18.65 -15.89 20.76
C GLU A 26 -17.52 -15.37 19.90
N LEU A 27 -17.86 -14.69 18.81
CA LEU A 27 -16.86 -14.05 17.95
C LEU A 27 -16.06 -13.01 18.74
N PRO A 28 -14.77 -12.86 18.49
CA PRO A 28 -13.91 -11.91 19.17
C PRO A 28 -14.36 -10.46 18.88
N LYS A 29 -13.83 -9.52 19.67
CA LYS A 29 -14.11 -8.10 19.50
C LYS A 29 -12.84 -7.35 19.11
N VAL A 30 -12.98 -6.48 18.10
CA VAL A 30 -11.97 -5.52 17.68
C VAL A 30 -12.63 -4.13 17.69
N PHE A 31 -11.97 -3.10 18.21
CA PHE A 31 -12.53 -1.76 18.39
C PHE A 31 -13.83 -1.73 19.23
N GLY A 32 -13.96 -2.68 20.17
CA GLY A 32 -15.18 -2.84 20.96
C GLY A 32 -16.36 -3.46 20.20
N ARG A 33 -16.21 -3.82 18.94
CA ARG A 33 -17.21 -4.41 18.06
C ARG A 33 -16.97 -5.90 17.90
N THR A 34 -18.04 -6.68 17.84
CA THR A 34 -17.95 -8.07 17.44
C THR A 34 -17.54 -8.12 15.95
N VAL A 35 -16.47 -8.87 15.65
CA VAL A 35 -15.98 -8.98 14.27
C VAL A 35 -17.03 -9.64 13.38
N LYS A 36 -17.05 -9.26 12.12
CA LYS A 36 -18.02 -9.79 11.15
C LYS A 36 -17.80 -11.29 10.89
N SER A 37 -16.54 -11.71 10.82
CA SER A 37 -16.19 -13.11 10.56
C SER A 37 -14.78 -13.42 11.05
N VAL A 38 -14.50 -14.71 11.25
CA VAL A 38 -13.17 -15.26 11.51
C VAL A 38 -12.93 -16.44 10.58
N ASN A 39 -11.69 -16.63 10.18
CA ASN A 39 -11.33 -17.81 9.40
C ASN A 39 -11.62 -19.08 10.22
N PRO A 40 -12.52 -19.98 9.75
CA PRO A 40 -12.95 -21.13 10.52
C PRO A 40 -11.86 -22.19 10.77
N VAL A 41 -10.75 -22.11 10.01
CA VAL A 41 -9.61 -23.03 10.12
C VAL A 41 -8.53 -22.46 11.01
N SER A 42 -8.12 -21.19 10.79
CA SER A 42 -7.01 -20.58 11.52
C SER A 42 -7.45 -19.73 12.71
N GLY A 43 -8.73 -19.39 12.83
CA GLY A 43 -9.24 -18.48 13.87
C GLY A 43 -8.90 -17.00 13.65
N LYS A 44 -8.22 -16.67 12.55
CA LYS A 44 -7.74 -15.31 12.28
C LYS A 44 -8.83 -14.38 11.77
N ILE A 45 -8.69 -13.09 12.11
CA ILE A 45 -9.54 -11.99 11.65
C ILE A 45 -8.86 -11.35 10.45
N ARG A 46 -9.39 -11.61 9.24
CA ARG A 46 -8.76 -11.15 7.98
C ARG A 46 -8.68 -9.63 7.90
N CYS A 47 -9.75 -8.94 8.27
CA CYS A 47 -9.89 -7.50 8.17
C CYS A 47 -10.80 -6.98 9.29
N ALA A 48 -10.50 -5.81 9.82
CA ALA A 48 -11.34 -5.11 10.80
C ALA A 48 -11.74 -3.69 10.34
N THR A 49 -11.69 -3.43 9.03
CA THR A 49 -12.03 -2.11 8.47
C THR A 49 -13.50 -1.75 8.71
N ALA A 50 -14.42 -2.70 8.61
CA ALA A 50 -15.85 -2.45 8.87
C ALA A 50 -16.09 -2.07 10.34
N GLU A 51 -15.50 -2.79 11.28
CA GLU A 51 -15.57 -2.52 12.71
C GLU A 51 -14.90 -1.19 13.08
N TYR A 52 -13.79 -0.88 12.42
CA TYR A 52 -13.10 0.39 12.61
C TYR A 52 -13.94 1.58 12.11
N GLU A 53 -14.62 1.44 10.97
CA GLU A 53 -15.53 2.46 10.44
C GLU A 53 -16.73 2.70 11.37
N GLU A 54 -17.31 1.63 11.92
CA GLU A 54 -18.37 1.73 12.93
C GLU A 54 -17.87 2.45 14.20
N TYR A 55 -16.64 2.12 14.66
CA TYR A 55 -15.99 2.79 15.78
C TYR A 55 -15.77 4.28 15.52
N LEU A 56 -15.25 4.65 14.36
CA LEU A 56 -15.03 6.05 13.98
C LEU A 56 -16.35 6.84 13.90
N SER A 57 -17.41 6.21 13.39
CA SER A 57 -18.73 6.84 13.27
C SER A 57 -19.36 7.13 14.64
N GLU A 58 -19.07 6.33 15.67
CA GLU A 58 -19.50 6.63 17.03
C GLU A 58 -18.68 7.73 17.71
N LYS A 59 -17.38 7.78 17.40
CA LYS A 59 -16.48 8.81 17.95
C LYS A 59 -16.73 10.19 17.37
N ASP A 60 -17.09 10.25 16.09
CA ASP A 60 -17.40 11.49 15.39
C ASP A 60 -18.82 11.44 14.80
N PRO A 61 -19.82 12.02 15.48
CA PRO A 61 -21.19 12.09 14.98
C PRO A 61 -21.34 12.85 13.64
N ASN A 62 -20.32 13.64 13.25
CA ASN A 62 -20.32 14.36 11.97
C ASN A 62 -19.66 13.54 10.84
N ARG A 63 -19.13 12.35 11.14
CA ARG A 63 -18.57 11.47 10.13
C ARG A 63 -19.64 11.10 9.11
N VAL A 64 -19.30 11.23 7.86
CA VAL A 64 -20.22 10.93 6.76
C VAL A 64 -20.62 9.45 6.81
N SER A 65 -21.92 9.19 6.79
CA SER A 65 -22.43 7.83 6.74
C SER A 65 -22.05 7.14 5.43
N ARG A 66 -21.91 5.79 5.45
CA ARG A 66 -21.68 4.98 4.24
C ARG A 66 -22.69 5.32 3.13
N ALA A 67 -23.97 5.45 3.46
CA ALA A 67 -25.02 5.78 2.47
C ALA A 67 -24.79 7.15 1.81
N ALA A 68 -24.42 8.17 2.60
CA ALA A 68 -24.10 9.49 2.07
C ALA A 68 -22.81 9.48 1.21
N PHE A 69 -21.82 8.70 1.61
CA PHE A 69 -20.60 8.49 0.81
C PHE A 69 -20.94 7.86 -0.54
N GLU A 70 -21.74 6.80 -0.58
CA GLU A 70 -22.15 6.14 -1.81
C GLU A 70 -22.96 7.07 -2.72
N GLN A 71 -23.88 7.83 -2.16
CA GLN A 71 -24.64 8.84 -2.92
C GLN A 71 -23.75 9.90 -3.54
N TRP A 72 -22.71 10.34 -2.81
CA TRP A 72 -21.72 11.29 -3.33
C TRP A 72 -20.82 10.67 -4.39
N LEU A 73 -20.42 9.38 -4.21
CA LEU A 73 -19.47 8.71 -5.09
C LEU A 73 -20.11 8.24 -6.40
N ALA A 74 -21.37 7.79 -6.38
CA ALA A 74 -22.03 7.18 -7.54
C ALA A 74 -21.91 7.95 -8.87
N PRO A 75 -22.21 9.27 -8.94
CA PRO A 75 -22.06 10.01 -10.19
C PRO A 75 -20.62 10.13 -10.68
N LYS A 76 -19.64 10.08 -9.77
CA LYS A 76 -18.21 10.13 -10.05
C LYS A 76 -17.68 8.81 -10.61
N VAL A 77 -18.25 7.69 -10.14
CA VAL A 77 -17.98 6.35 -10.69
C VAL A 77 -18.48 6.25 -12.12
N GLU A 78 -19.70 6.74 -12.42
CA GLU A 78 -20.23 6.75 -13.78
C GLU A 78 -19.41 7.67 -14.71
N GLU A 79 -18.90 8.79 -14.22
CA GLU A 79 -17.96 9.63 -14.97
C GLU A 79 -16.63 8.90 -15.25
N ALA A 80 -16.06 8.24 -14.26
CA ALA A 80 -14.82 7.46 -14.40
C ALA A 80 -14.99 6.32 -15.42
N LYS A 81 -16.10 5.59 -15.35
CA LYS A 81 -16.48 4.55 -16.31
C LYS A 81 -16.62 5.10 -17.73
N THR A 82 -17.29 6.23 -17.89
CA THR A 82 -17.46 6.88 -19.21
C THR A 82 -16.11 7.26 -19.79
N LYS A 83 -15.21 7.85 -19.00
CA LYS A 83 -13.84 8.20 -19.41
C LYS A 83 -13.04 6.96 -19.83
N ARG A 84 -13.12 5.88 -19.05
CA ARG A 84 -12.45 4.61 -19.36
C ARG A 84 -12.93 4.02 -20.69
N LEU A 85 -14.24 3.99 -20.91
CA LEU A 85 -14.81 3.48 -22.16
C LEU A 85 -14.42 4.32 -23.38
N ALA A 86 -14.39 5.66 -23.23
CA ALA A 86 -13.92 6.57 -24.27
C ALA A 86 -12.42 6.36 -24.57
N ALA A 87 -11.57 6.18 -23.55
CA ALA A 87 -10.14 5.92 -23.74
C ALA A 87 -9.89 4.60 -24.48
N ARG A 88 -10.67 3.53 -24.17
CA ARG A 88 -10.59 2.25 -24.92
C ARG A 88 -10.90 2.42 -26.41
N SER A 89 -11.85 3.26 -26.77
CA SER A 89 -12.23 3.48 -28.18
C SER A 89 -11.14 4.19 -28.99
N THR A 90 -10.24 4.90 -28.33
CA THR A 90 -9.13 5.66 -28.97
C THR A 90 -7.77 4.97 -28.85
N ASN A 91 -7.70 3.76 -28.26
CA ASN A 91 -6.46 3.08 -27.89
C ASN A 91 -5.48 3.98 -27.08
N ALA A 92 -5.99 4.93 -26.32
CA ALA A 92 -5.19 5.79 -25.47
C ALA A 92 -4.64 4.96 -24.30
N THR A 93 -3.33 4.96 -24.14
CA THR A 93 -2.69 4.38 -22.96
C THR A 93 -2.89 5.33 -21.78
N ALA A 94 -3.55 4.86 -20.73
CA ALA A 94 -3.69 5.67 -19.53
C ALA A 94 -2.33 5.80 -18.81
N ALA A 95 -2.07 6.99 -18.26
CA ALA A 95 -0.87 7.22 -17.48
C ALA A 95 -0.96 6.47 -16.13
N VAL A 96 0.12 5.81 -15.77
CA VAL A 96 0.26 5.18 -14.45
C VAL A 96 0.30 6.26 -13.37
N ARG A 97 -0.52 6.10 -12.34
CA ARG A 97 -0.58 7.00 -11.18
C ARG A 97 0.32 6.48 -10.09
N ILE A 98 1.18 7.35 -9.57
CA ILE A 98 2.13 6.99 -8.53
C ILE A 98 1.59 7.43 -7.18
N ILE A 99 1.59 6.51 -6.22
CA ILE A 99 1.26 6.76 -4.82
C ILE A 99 2.55 6.65 -4.01
N PRO A 100 3.03 7.77 -3.43
CA PRO A 100 4.21 7.75 -2.56
C PRO A 100 3.90 7.08 -1.22
N VAL A 101 4.71 6.11 -0.82
CA VAL A 101 4.50 5.30 0.39
C VAL A 101 5.58 5.58 1.42
N VAL A 102 5.17 5.69 2.68
CA VAL A 102 6.03 5.52 3.85
C VAL A 102 5.56 4.30 4.65
N VAL A 103 6.52 3.45 5.04
CA VAL A 103 6.25 2.29 5.90
C VAL A 103 6.82 2.56 7.28
N HIS A 104 5.95 2.70 8.28
CA HIS A 104 6.32 2.87 9.68
C HIS A 104 6.48 1.49 10.32
N VAL A 105 7.72 1.04 10.50
CA VAL A 105 8.01 -0.21 11.20
C VAL A 105 8.11 0.11 12.69
N ILE A 106 7.11 -0.32 13.46
CA ILE A 106 7.00 -0.02 14.88
C ILE A 106 7.56 -1.20 15.69
N HIS A 107 8.57 -0.94 16.51
CA HIS A 107 9.24 -1.97 17.29
C HIS A 107 9.53 -1.51 18.73
N ASN A 108 9.73 -2.45 19.64
CA ASN A 108 10.00 -2.16 21.06
C ASN A 108 11.49 -2.17 21.44
N GLY A 109 12.37 -2.24 20.45
CA GLY A 109 13.82 -2.29 20.64
C GLY A 109 14.45 -3.63 20.23
N ASP A 110 13.67 -4.56 19.69
CA ASP A 110 14.20 -5.80 19.10
C ASP A 110 15.20 -5.50 17.96
N ALA A 111 16.18 -6.39 17.80
CA ALA A 111 17.17 -6.25 16.74
C ALA A 111 16.52 -6.31 15.35
N LEU A 112 17.14 -5.62 14.37
CA LEU A 112 16.67 -5.67 12.98
C LEU A 112 16.54 -7.11 12.47
N GLY A 113 15.42 -7.43 11.87
CA GLY A 113 15.09 -8.77 11.39
C GLY A 113 14.53 -9.70 12.47
N THR A 114 14.24 -9.19 13.68
CA THR A 114 13.64 -9.97 14.77
C THR A 114 12.24 -9.44 15.06
N LYS A 115 11.26 -10.35 15.11
CA LYS A 115 9.84 -10.06 15.36
C LYS A 115 9.32 -8.89 14.49
N GLU A 116 8.69 -7.90 15.14
CA GLU A 116 8.08 -6.74 14.47
C GLU A 116 9.10 -5.78 13.83
N ASN A 117 10.38 -5.83 14.23
CA ASN A 117 11.44 -5.05 13.59
C ASN A 117 11.90 -5.72 12.29
N ILE A 118 10.98 -5.91 11.37
CA ILE A 118 11.20 -6.61 10.09
C ILE A 118 12.26 -5.92 9.23
N THR A 119 12.94 -6.69 8.37
CA THR A 119 14.00 -6.18 7.49
C THR A 119 13.47 -5.26 6.39
N ASP A 120 14.35 -4.42 5.83
CA ASP A 120 14.03 -3.61 4.64
C ASP A 120 13.64 -4.51 3.45
N ALA A 121 14.27 -5.67 3.30
CA ALA A 121 13.93 -6.62 2.25
C ALA A 121 12.50 -7.16 2.36
N GLN A 122 12.01 -7.41 3.60
CA GLN A 122 10.62 -7.79 3.82
C GLN A 122 9.68 -6.65 3.48
N VAL A 123 10.00 -5.41 3.85
CA VAL A 123 9.23 -4.21 3.48
C VAL A 123 9.16 -4.06 1.97
N LEU A 124 10.28 -4.13 1.28
CA LEU A 124 10.34 -3.96 -0.18
C LEU A 124 9.63 -5.09 -0.94
N SER A 125 9.60 -6.31 -0.37
CA SER A 125 8.83 -7.41 -0.95
C SER A 125 7.33 -7.10 -0.97
N GLN A 126 6.80 -6.39 0.05
CA GLN A 126 5.41 -5.92 0.06
C GLN A 126 5.13 -4.92 -1.05
N ILE A 127 6.02 -3.96 -1.27
CA ILE A 127 5.84 -2.95 -2.33
C ILE A 127 5.85 -3.63 -3.71
N THR A 128 6.66 -4.66 -3.88
CA THR A 128 6.67 -5.48 -5.10
C THR A 128 5.32 -6.15 -5.32
N VAL A 129 4.75 -6.79 -4.30
CA VAL A 129 3.41 -7.42 -4.38
C VAL A 129 2.34 -6.39 -4.72
N LEU A 130 2.31 -5.24 -4.04
CA LEU A 130 1.34 -4.18 -4.33
C LEU A 130 1.38 -3.78 -5.82
N ASN A 131 2.57 -3.63 -6.38
CA ASN A 131 2.71 -3.28 -7.79
C ASN A 131 2.31 -4.43 -8.72
N GLN A 132 2.57 -5.68 -8.37
CA GLN A 132 2.08 -6.84 -9.13
C GLN A 132 0.56 -6.90 -9.18
N ASP A 133 -0.09 -6.69 -8.06
CA ASP A 133 -1.52 -6.80 -7.88
C ASP A 133 -2.28 -5.62 -8.51
N TYR A 134 -1.91 -4.38 -8.18
CA TYR A 134 -2.57 -3.16 -8.67
C TYR A 134 -2.31 -2.87 -10.15
N ARG A 135 -1.26 -3.46 -10.72
CA ARG A 135 -0.91 -3.38 -12.14
C ARG A 135 -1.32 -4.62 -12.93
N LYS A 136 -1.99 -5.60 -12.30
CA LYS A 136 -2.31 -6.89 -12.97
C LYS A 136 -1.10 -7.38 -13.77
N MET A 137 0.07 -7.41 -13.14
CA MET A 137 1.34 -7.53 -13.85
C MET A 137 1.53 -8.94 -14.43
N ALA A 138 1.74 -9.02 -15.74
CA ALA A 138 1.93 -10.29 -16.44
C ALA A 138 3.12 -11.08 -15.90
N ASN A 139 3.00 -12.41 -15.87
CA ASN A 139 4.00 -13.36 -15.35
C ASN A 139 4.30 -13.20 -13.85
N THR A 140 3.35 -12.69 -13.08
CA THR A 140 3.41 -12.60 -11.62
C THR A 140 2.14 -13.20 -11.01
N PRO A 141 2.12 -13.49 -9.69
CA PRO A 141 0.90 -13.93 -9.00
C PRO A 141 -0.28 -12.94 -9.06
N GLY A 142 -0.03 -11.66 -9.38
CA GLY A 142 -1.09 -10.65 -9.59
C GLY A 142 -1.76 -10.71 -10.96
N TRP A 143 -1.33 -11.62 -11.85
CA TRP A 143 -1.92 -11.80 -13.17
C TRP A 143 -3.15 -12.71 -13.13
N ASN A 144 -4.16 -12.37 -13.94
CA ASN A 144 -5.30 -13.23 -14.25
C ASN A 144 -5.74 -12.99 -15.71
N ASP A 145 -6.43 -13.95 -16.29
CA ASP A 145 -7.01 -13.89 -17.65
C ASP A 145 -8.53 -13.62 -17.64
N ASN A 146 -9.09 -13.35 -16.48
CA ASN A 146 -10.51 -13.07 -16.33
C ASN A 146 -10.89 -11.81 -17.14
N PRO A 147 -11.92 -11.86 -17.98
CA PRO A 147 -12.31 -10.76 -18.87
C PRO A 147 -12.72 -9.48 -18.13
N VAL A 148 -13.18 -9.57 -16.88
CA VAL A 148 -13.47 -8.39 -16.05
C VAL A 148 -12.28 -7.91 -15.23
N GLY A 149 -11.18 -8.67 -15.21
CA GLY A 149 -9.98 -8.30 -14.44
C GLY A 149 -9.29 -7.04 -14.98
N ALA A 150 -8.92 -6.13 -14.08
CA ALA A 150 -8.41 -4.81 -14.39
C ALA A 150 -6.96 -4.57 -13.92
N ASP A 151 -6.14 -3.94 -14.74
CA ASP A 151 -4.99 -3.14 -14.29
C ASP A 151 -5.53 -1.81 -13.74
N LEU A 152 -5.33 -1.54 -12.44
CA LEU A 152 -5.79 -0.30 -11.81
C LEU A 152 -4.93 0.91 -12.21
N GLU A 153 -3.81 0.69 -12.90
CA GLU A 153 -2.86 1.72 -13.33
C GLU A 153 -2.29 2.53 -12.17
N ILE A 154 -2.11 1.87 -11.02
CA ILE A 154 -1.54 2.44 -9.81
C ILE A 154 -0.19 1.77 -9.54
N GLU A 155 0.82 2.58 -9.22
CA GLU A 155 2.14 2.12 -8.81
C GLU A 155 2.50 2.75 -7.47
N PHE A 156 2.91 1.92 -6.52
CA PHE A 156 3.38 2.35 -5.20
C PHE A 156 4.89 2.53 -5.24
N ARG A 157 5.36 3.69 -4.83
CA ARG A 157 6.79 3.98 -4.73
C ARG A 157 7.16 4.47 -3.34
N MET A 158 8.24 3.94 -2.81
CA MET A 158 8.78 4.40 -1.53
C MET A 158 9.12 5.89 -1.61
N ALA A 159 8.82 6.63 -0.54
CA ALA A 159 9.23 8.02 -0.41
C ALA A 159 10.76 8.12 -0.43
N LYS A 160 11.27 9.13 -1.12
CA LYS A 160 12.69 9.48 -1.22
C LYS A 160 13.03 10.75 -0.44
N VAL A 161 12.02 11.48 -0.01
CA VAL A 161 12.13 12.71 0.78
C VAL A 161 11.26 12.56 2.01
N ASP A 162 11.82 12.81 3.20
CA ASP A 162 11.08 12.80 4.46
C ASP A 162 10.29 14.12 4.68
N PRO A 163 9.45 14.26 5.72
CA PRO A 163 8.73 15.50 6.00
C PRO A 163 9.60 16.72 6.25
N SER A 164 10.85 16.52 6.67
CA SER A 164 11.85 17.59 6.91
C SER A 164 12.63 17.97 5.65
N GLY A 165 12.39 17.29 4.52
CA GLY A 165 13.07 17.53 3.24
C GLY A 165 14.37 16.75 3.07
N ASN A 166 14.73 15.86 3.99
CA ASN A 166 15.93 15.03 3.88
C ASN A 166 15.69 13.80 3.01
N ALA A 167 16.78 13.25 2.47
CA ALA A 167 16.72 11.98 1.74
C ALA A 167 16.34 10.84 2.69
N THR A 168 15.48 9.94 2.21
CA THR A 168 15.03 8.76 2.94
C THR A 168 14.87 7.56 1.99
N ASN A 169 14.83 6.34 2.53
CA ASN A 169 14.41 5.15 1.80
C ASN A 169 12.91 4.86 1.94
N GLY A 170 12.16 5.72 2.65
CA GLY A 170 10.73 5.58 2.90
C GLY A 170 10.38 4.57 4.01
N ILE A 171 11.36 3.94 4.65
CA ILE A 171 11.15 3.04 5.79
C ILE A 171 11.42 3.81 7.08
N HIS A 172 10.37 4.17 7.79
CA HIS A 172 10.44 4.91 9.04
C HIS A 172 10.40 3.94 10.23
N ARG A 173 11.58 3.60 10.77
CA ARG A 173 11.69 2.72 11.95
C ARG A 173 11.51 3.52 13.22
N VAL A 174 10.54 3.12 14.04
CA VAL A 174 10.22 3.84 15.28
C VAL A 174 10.26 2.88 16.45
N GLN A 175 11.20 3.13 17.36
CA GLN A 175 11.21 2.44 18.63
C GLN A 175 10.22 3.08 19.60
N MET A 176 9.28 2.26 20.09
CA MET A 176 8.31 2.65 21.11
C MET A 176 8.41 1.70 22.32
N SER A 177 8.13 2.18 23.52
CA SER A 177 8.25 1.40 24.76
C SER A 177 7.13 0.35 24.95
N ARG A 178 6.39 0.03 23.88
CA ARG A 178 5.26 -0.89 23.88
C ARG A 178 5.48 -2.00 22.88
N ALA A 179 5.42 -3.26 23.32
CA ALA A 179 5.65 -4.41 22.48
C ALA A 179 4.44 -4.71 21.55
N THR A 180 3.22 -4.59 22.06
CA THR A 180 2.00 -4.95 21.31
C THR A 180 0.99 -3.80 21.24
N TRP A 181 0.25 -3.72 20.13
CA TRP A 181 -0.71 -2.68 19.79
C TRP A 181 -2.08 -3.29 19.55
N SER A 182 -2.67 -3.87 20.61
CA SER A 182 -3.89 -4.68 20.54
C SER A 182 -5.20 -3.89 20.61
N ASN A 183 -5.15 -2.56 20.74
CA ASN A 183 -6.35 -1.73 20.80
C ASN A 183 -6.21 -0.38 20.10
N GLU A 184 -7.34 0.14 19.64
CA GLU A 184 -7.49 1.37 18.89
C GLU A 184 -7.04 2.62 19.67
N THR A 185 -7.30 2.68 20.97
CA THR A 185 -6.91 3.82 21.80
C THR A 185 -5.39 4.01 21.80
N ALA A 186 -4.64 2.90 21.81
CA ALA A 186 -3.19 2.96 21.73
C ALA A 186 -2.73 3.30 20.30
N ILE A 187 -3.37 2.73 19.29
CA ILE A 187 -2.99 2.94 17.88
C ILE A 187 -3.36 4.36 17.44
N ASP A 188 -4.64 4.74 17.53
CA ASP A 188 -5.10 6.04 17.04
C ASP A 188 -4.81 7.19 18.00
N GLY A 189 -4.78 6.92 19.31
CA GLY A 189 -4.51 7.95 20.32
C GLY A 189 -3.03 8.20 20.59
N THR A 190 -2.14 7.28 20.23
CA THR A 190 -0.72 7.39 20.56
C THR A 190 0.18 7.11 19.35
N LEU A 191 0.09 5.92 18.74
CA LEU A 191 1.02 5.48 17.73
C LEU A 191 0.95 6.32 16.46
N LYS A 192 -0.23 6.35 15.83
CA LYS A 192 -0.42 7.05 14.56
C LYS A 192 -0.13 8.56 14.70
N PRO A 193 -0.68 9.29 15.70
CA PRO A 193 -0.38 10.72 15.87
C PRO A 193 1.10 11.04 16.09
N ALA A 194 1.84 10.13 16.74
CA ALA A 194 3.27 10.33 17.00
C ALA A 194 4.17 10.03 15.80
N THR A 195 3.68 9.25 14.82
CA THR A 195 4.53 8.71 13.74
C THR A 195 4.05 9.05 12.34
N SER A 196 2.81 9.49 12.17
CA SER A 196 2.20 9.81 10.88
C SER A 196 3.00 10.87 10.12
N TRP A 197 3.23 10.63 8.85
CA TRP A 197 3.68 11.65 7.92
C TRP A 197 2.45 12.27 7.23
N ASP A 198 2.58 13.50 6.74
CA ASP A 198 1.49 14.25 6.11
C ASP A 198 0.73 13.41 5.06
N PRO A 199 -0.53 12.99 5.31
CA PRO A 199 -1.26 12.10 4.43
C PRO A 199 -1.68 12.74 3.10
N THR A 200 -1.46 14.04 2.92
CA THR A 200 -1.62 14.70 1.62
C THR A 200 -0.43 14.46 0.69
N ARG A 201 0.69 14.01 1.25
CA ARG A 201 1.94 13.79 0.51
C ARG A 201 2.41 12.34 0.54
N TYR A 202 2.08 11.58 1.61
CA TYR A 202 2.54 10.22 1.85
C TYR A 202 1.36 9.31 2.16
N PHE A 203 1.35 8.14 1.55
CA PHE A 203 0.46 7.07 1.95
C PHE A 203 1.10 6.33 3.13
N ASN A 204 0.50 6.44 4.32
CA ASN A 204 1.05 5.85 5.53
C ASN A 204 0.65 4.38 5.67
N ILE A 205 1.62 3.51 5.90
CA ILE A 205 1.44 2.10 6.24
C ILE A 205 2.13 1.86 7.57
N TRP A 206 1.39 1.43 8.60
CA TRP A 206 1.96 1.02 9.88
C TRP A 206 2.07 -0.49 9.95
N VAL A 207 3.26 -0.96 10.30
CA VAL A 207 3.56 -2.38 10.55
C VAL A 207 3.78 -2.54 12.04
N VAL A 208 2.92 -3.33 12.69
CA VAL A 208 2.86 -3.45 14.15
C VAL A 208 2.79 -4.91 14.58
N ASP A 209 3.04 -5.17 15.86
CA ASP A 209 2.61 -6.40 16.52
C ASP A 209 1.25 -6.16 17.20
N PHE A 210 0.19 -6.77 16.71
CA PHE A 210 -1.12 -6.70 17.36
C PHE A 210 -1.19 -7.55 18.66
N GLY A 211 -0.18 -8.41 18.89
CA GLY A 211 -0.14 -9.38 19.97
C GLY A 211 -0.85 -10.69 19.62
N ASP A 212 -0.38 -11.77 20.22
CA ASP A 212 -0.85 -13.14 19.92
C ASP A 212 -2.33 -13.41 20.25
N SER A 213 -2.96 -12.54 21.05
CA SER A 213 -4.37 -12.67 21.41
C SER A 213 -5.36 -11.97 20.47
N SER A 214 -4.88 -11.18 19.50
CA SER A 214 -5.76 -10.42 18.65
C SER A 214 -6.16 -11.13 17.36
N ASP A 215 -5.31 -12.03 16.85
CA ASP A 215 -5.47 -12.75 15.59
C ASP A 215 -5.82 -11.87 14.37
N LEU A 216 -5.70 -10.55 14.52
CA LEU A 216 -6.02 -9.55 13.50
C LEU A 216 -4.88 -9.44 12.48
N LEU A 217 -5.21 -9.48 11.17
CA LEU A 217 -4.24 -9.28 10.11
C LEU A 217 -4.00 -7.81 9.80
N GLY A 218 -5.08 -7.03 9.69
CA GLY A 218 -4.98 -5.61 9.35
C GLY A 218 -6.32 -4.88 9.37
N TYR A 219 -6.24 -3.57 9.17
CA TYR A 219 -7.38 -2.70 8.93
C TYR A 219 -6.96 -1.40 8.25
N ALA A 220 -7.93 -0.73 7.64
CA ALA A 220 -7.76 0.51 6.90
C ALA A 220 -8.65 1.63 7.44
N GLN A 221 -8.22 2.88 7.28
CA GLN A 221 -9.13 4.01 7.34
C GLN A 221 -9.79 4.20 5.98
N PHE A 222 -11.11 4.01 5.92
CA PHE A 222 -11.89 4.22 4.72
C PHE A 222 -11.86 5.69 4.29
N PRO A 223 -11.82 6.02 2.98
CA PRO A 223 -11.83 7.42 2.55
C PRO A 223 -13.13 8.07 2.97
N SER A 224 -13.03 9.17 3.68
CA SER A 224 -14.17 10.01 3.95
C SER A 224 -14.34 11.01 2.82
N THR A 225 -15.53 11.57 2.72
CA THR A 225 -15.82 12.50 1.67
C THR A 225 -15.27 13.86 1.96
N SER A 226 -14.81 14.44 0.94
CA SER A 226 -14.53 15.84 0.90
C SER A 226 -15.47 16.51 -0.09
N GLY A 227 -15.94 17.69 0.27
CA GLY A 227 -16.74 18.51 -0.63
C GLY A 227 -18.24 18.23 -0.61
N LEU A 228 -18.76 17.45 0.35
CA LEU A 228 -20.19 17.50 0.64
C LEU A 228 -20.49 18.80 1.43
N GLY A 229 -21.18 19.72 0.77
CA GLY A 229 -21.57 21.00 1.39
C GLY A 229 -22.30 20.80 2.72
N GLY A 230 -21.82 21.44 3.79
CA GLY A 230 -22.40 21.38 5.11
C GLY A 230 -22.00 20.18 5.97
N MET A 231 -21.16 19.28 5.48
CA MET A 231 -20.52 18.24 6.27
C MET A 231 -19.13 18.70 6.73
N ASN A 232 -18.69 18.19 7.88
CA ASN A 232 -17.40 18.53 8.45
C ASN A 232 -16.32 18.18 7.42
N THR A 233 -15.46 19.15 7.08
CA THR A 233 -14.35 18.98 6.14
C THR A 233 -13.21 18.13 6.70
N ASP A 234 -13.28 17.80 8.00
CA ASP A 234 -12.35 16.88 8.64
C ASP A 234 -12.64 15.45 8.21
N GLU A 235 -11.93 15.00 7.21
CA GLU A 235 -11.95 13.65 6.65
C GLU A 235 -11.45 12.58 7.64
N GLY A 236 -11.97 12.55 8.84
CA GLY A 236 -11.34 11.86 9.96
C GLY A 236 -10.01 12.53 10.33
N ALA A 237 -9.43 12.21 11.47
CA ALA A 237 -8.16 12.79 11.86
C ALA A 237 -7.11 12.48 10.78
N ALA A 238 -6.49 13.51 10.21
CA ALA A 238 -5.47 13.36 9.17
C ALA A 238 -4.28 12.51 9.66
N ASN A 239 -3.97 12.59 10.94
CA ASN A 239 -2.89 11.86 11.60
C ASN A 239 -3.21 10.37 11.90
N THR A 240 -4.38 9.87 11.50
CA THR A 240 -4.72 8.44 11.57
C THR A 240 -4.92 7.80 10.20
N ASP A 241 -4.78 8.58 9.12
CA ASP A 241 -5.09 8.15 7.75
C ASP A 241 -4.05 7.19 7.17
N GLY A 242 -4.49 6.01 6.78
CA GLY A 242 -3.67 4.95 6.20
C GLY A 242 -4.13 3.55 6.59
N VAL A 243 -3.22 2.59 6.53
CA VAL A 243 -3.47 1.18 6.87
C VAL A 243 -2.57 0.70 7.99
N VAL A 244 -3.06 -0.22 8.80
CA VAL A 244 -2.28 -0.90 9.86
C VAL A 244 -2.27 -2.39 9.58
N ILE A 245 -1.10 -2.98 9.51
CA ILE A 245 -0.91 -4.39 9.16
C ILE A 245 -0.06 -5.06 10.25
N GLY A 246 -0.45 -6.25 10.66
CA GLY A 246 0.35 -7.09 11.53
C GLY A 246 1.66 -7.51 10.83
N TYR A 247 2.79 -7.40 11.52
CA TYR A 247 4.10 -7.63 10.88
C TYR A 247 4.26 -9.02 10.25
N LYS A 248 3.58 -10.04 10.80
CA LYS A 248 3.57 -11.42 10.27
C LYS A 248 2.85 -11.55 8.91
N TYR A 249 2.04 -10.56 8.55
CA TYR A 249 1.20 -10.52 7.35
C TYR A 249 1.63 -9.43 6.35
N PHE A 250 2.82 -8.85 6.58
CA PHE A 250 3.39 -7.79 5.75
C PHE A 250 4.64 -8.28 5.02
N GLY A 251 4.67 -8.15 3.71
CA GLY A 251 5.70 -8.72 2.84
C GLY A 251 5.29 -10.02 2.18
N SER A 252 6.17 -10.61 1.39
CA SER A 252 5.89 -11.84 0.65
C SER A 252 6.95 -12.90 0.87
N TYR A 253 6.51 -14.06 1.32
CA TYR A 253 7.36 -15.24 1.48
C TYR A 253 7.98 -15.70 0.15
N ASP A 254 7.26 -15.59 -0.97
CA ASP A 254 7.77 -15.99 -2.28
C ASP A 254 8.93 -15.11 -2.75
N ILE A 255 8.93 -13.82 -2.36
CA ILE A 255 9.95 -12.85 -2.76
C ILE A 255 11.10 -12.83 -1.75
N TYR A 256 10.80 -12.93 -0.47
CA TYR A 256 11.77 -12.87 0.62
C TYR A 256 11.46 -13.91 1.71
N PRO A 257 11.79 -15.20 1.51
CA PRO A 257 11.43 -16.28 2.44
C PRO A 257 12.12 -16.21 3.82
N GLN A 258 13.12 -15.35 3.98
CA GLN A 258 13.83 -15.13 5.26
C GLN A 258 13.12 -14.13 6.18
N GLY A 259 11.96 -13.60 5.76
CA GLY A 259 11.17 -12.65 6.56
C GLY A 259 10.46 -13.30 7.75
N ASN A 260 9.93 -12.46 8.63
CA ASN A 260 9.15 -12.88 9.78
C ASN A 260 7.67 -12.99 9.41
N TYR A 261 7.25 -14.18 9.04
CA TYR A 261 5.88 -14.46 8.59
C TYR A 261 5.14 -15.38 9.54
N ASP A 262 3.81 -15.38 9.37
CA ASP A 262 2.94 -16.31 10.06
C ASP A 262 3.25 -17.76 9.67
N PRO A 263 3.48 -18.65 10.66
CA PRO A 263 3.87 -20.03 10.40
C PRO A 263 2.76 -20.85 9.72
N ASP A 264 1.47 -20.47 9.88
CA ASP A 264 0.36 -21.18 9.25
C ASP A 264 0.38 -21.07 7.72
N GLY A 265 1.07 -20.06 7.18
CA GLY A 265 1.34 -19.95 5.77
C GLY A 265 0.21 -19.45 4.89
N ILE A 266 -0.97 -19.17 5.44
CA ILE A 266 -2.17 -18.80 4.71
C ILE A 266 -2.06 -17.34 4.21
N TYR A 267 -1.61 -16.43 5.09
CA TYR A 267 -1.62 -14.97 4.88
C TYR A 267 -0.21 -14.37 4.88
N ARG A 268 0.72 -14.97 4.12
CA ARG A 268 2.13 -14.55 4.07
C ARG A 268 2.62 -14.14 2.67
N TYR A 269 1.71 -13.90 1.74
CA TYR A 269 2.06 -13.54 0.37
C TYR A 269 1.77 -12.07 0.05
N GLY A 270 1.43 -11.27 1.07
CA GLY A 270 1.29 -9.82 0.99
C GLY A 270 -0.09 -9.31 0.59
N ARG A 271 -1.10 -10.18 0.47
CA ARG A 271 -2.46 -9.79 0.05
C ARG A 271 -3.26 -9.11 1.14
N THR A 272 -2.84 -9.21 2.40
CA THR A 272 -3.42 -8.40 3.48
C THR A 272 -3.25 -6.91 3.19
N ALA A 273 -2.05 -6.44 2.84
CA ALA A 273 -1.84 -5.04 2.50
C ALA A 273 -2.57 -4.64 1.21
N THR A 274 -2.63 -5.53 0.19
CA THR A 274 -3.41 -5.29 -1.04
C THR A 274 -4.88 -5.07 -0.73
N HIS A 275 -5.47 -5.89 0.14
CA HIS A 275 -6.86 -5.80 0.60
C HIS A 275 -7.12 -4.48 1.37
N GLU A 276 -6.33 -4.19 2.40
CA GLU A 276 -6.54 -3.01 3.23
C GLU A 276 -6.35 -1.70 2.45
N ILE A 277 -5.38 -1.65 1.53
CA ILE A 277 -5.22 -0.50 0.64
C ILE A 277 -6.43 -0.37 -0.30
N GLY A 278 -7.03 -1.48 -0.73
CA GLY A 278 -8.30 -1.45 -1.47
C GLY A 278 -9.39 -0.68 -0.71
N HIS A 279 -9.54 -0.92 0.58
CA HIS A 279 -10.45 -0.15 1.44
C HIS A 279 -10.07 1.33 1.54
N CYS A 280 -8.79 1.64 1.74
CA CYS A 280 -8.31 3.03 1.70
C CYS A 280 -8.61 3.75 0.38
N LEU A 281 -8.76 3.01 -0.70
CA LEU A 281 -9.12 3.50 -2.02
C LEU A 281 -10.63 3.38 -2.32
N GLY A 282 -11.44 3.07 -1.30
CA GLY A 282 -12.90 3.10 -1.35
C GLY A 282 -13.56 1.80 -1.77
N LEU A 283 -12.85 0.69 -1.90
CA LEU A 283 -13.45 -0.60 -2.18
C LEU A 283 -14.10 -1.20 -0.92
N LEU A 284 -15.16 -1.95 -1.13
CA LEU A 284 -15.87 -2.70 -0.10
C LEU A 284 -15.60 -4.19 -0.28
N HIS A 285 -15.88 -5.00 0.74
CA HIS A 285 -15.87 -6.44 0.58
C HIS A 285 -16.86 -6.88 -0.50
N VAL A 286 -16.53 -7.93 -1.23
CA VAL A 286 -17.40 -8.43 -2.33
C VAL A 286 -18.80 -8.84 -1.88
N CYS A 287 -18.97 -9.30 -0.63
CA CYS A 287 -20.26 -9.55 0.00
C CYS A 287 -20.99 -8.29 0.47
N GLY A 288 -20.32 -7.13 0.47
CA GLY A 288 -20.86 -5.84 0.92
C GLY A 288 -21.14 -5.76 2.42
N ASP A 289 -20.60 -6.67 3.24
CA ASP A 289 -20.86 -6.82 4.69
C ASP A 289 -22.35 -7.08 4.99
N ASP A 290 -23.07 -7.66 4.04
CA ASP A 290 -24.51 -7.93 4.10
C ASP A 290 -24.78 -9.36 3.63
N TYR A 291 -24.98 -10.25 4.56
CA TYR A 291 -25.13 -11.70 4.41
C TYR A 291 -26.40 -12.11 3.65
N THR A 292 -26.67 -11.49 2.52
CA THR A 292 -27.83 -11.81 1.69
C THR A 292 -27.50 -11.83 0.20
N CYS A 293 -28.17 -12.70 -0.56
CA CYS A 293 -28.14 -12.66 -2.02
C CYS A 293 -29.09 -11.60 -2.63
N THR A 294 -29.60 -10.66 -1.82
CA THR A 294 -30.52 -9.61 -2.28
C THR A 294 -29.72 -8.55 -3.03
N LEU A 295 -30.19 -8.23 -4.22
CA LEU A 295 -29.64 -7.14 -5.01
C LEU A 295 -30.26 -5.82 -4.54
N GLY A 296 -29.44 -4.77 -4.40
CA GLY A 296 -29.93 -3.43 -4.09
C GLY A 296 -30.68 -2.79 -5.26
N THR A 297 -31.43 -1.73 -5.00
CA THR A 297 -32.21 -1.00 -6.02
C THR A 297 -31.35 -0.24 -7.01
N ASN A 298 -30.19 0.24 -6.58
CA ASN A 298 -29.28 1.06 -7.39
C ASN A 298 -27.97 0.34 -7.71
N ASP A 299 -27.78 -0.82 -7.13
CA ASP A 299 -26.64 -1.67 -7.37
C ASP A 299 -27.07 -3.11 -7.27
N SER A 300 -26.76 -3.85 -8.28
CA SER A 300 -27.00 -5.30 -8.30
C SER A 300 -26.13 -6.05 -7.28
N ARG A 301 -25.09 -5.40 -6.74
CA ARG A 301 -24.14 -5.95 -5.78
C ARG A 301 -23.95 -4.94 -4.65
N LYS A 302 -23.79 -5.41 -3.45
CA LYS A 302 -23.65 -4.56 -2.26
C LYS A 302 -22.29 -3.88 -2.10
N ASP A 303 -21.33 -4.31 -2.90
CA ASP A 303 -20.03 -3.67 -3.05
C ASP A 303 -20.00 -2.53 -4.09
N TYR A 304 -21.13 -2.25 -4.74
CA TYR A 304 -21.31 -1.26 -5.79
C TYR A 304 -20.45 -1.52 -7.04
N CYS A 305 -20.10 -2.78 -7.30
CA CYS A 305 -19.33 -3.22 -8.46
C CYS A 305 -20.12 -4.30 -9.23
N PRO A 306 -20.94 -3.93 -10.22
CA PRO A 306 -21.81 -4.88 -10.94
C PRO A 306 -21.11 -6.03 -11.65
N ASP A 307 -19.80 -6.00 -11.82
CA ASP A 307 -19.01 -7.08 -12.43
C ASP A 307 -18.40 -8.06 -11.40
N THR A 308 -18.66 -7.89 -10.11
CA THR A 308 -18.49 -8.92 -9.09
C THR A 308 -19.76 -9.72 -8.97
N PRO A 309 -19.75 -11.07 -8.93
CA PRO A 309 -20.93 -11.88 -8.66
C PRO A 309 -21.55 -11.63 -7.29
N ALA A 310 -22.84 -11.87 -7.15
CA ALA A 310 -23.51 -11.77 -5.85
C ALA A 310 -22.93 -12.83 -4.89
N THR A 311 -22.49 -12.36 -3.73
CA THR A 311 -21.85 -13.15 -2.68
C THR A 311 -22.55 -12.84 -1.36
N ASN A 312 -22.97 -13.84 -0.58
CA ASN A 312 -23.74 -13.63 0.66
C ASN A 312 -22.93 -13.75 1.93
N ASP A 313 -21.65 -14.11 1.84
CA ASP A 313 -20.75 -14.26 2.99
C ASP A 313 -19.29 -14.08 2.55
N TYR A 314 -18.38 -14.03 3.48
CA TYR A 314 -16.95 -14.08 3.23
C TYR A 314 -16.50 -15.49 2.89
N ASN A 315 -15.66 -15.62 1.86
CA ASN A 315 -15.08 -16.91 1.50
C ASN A 315 -13.71 -17.10 2.19
N TYR A 316 -13.41 -18.34 2.54
CA TYR A 316 -12.13 -18.75 3.11
C TYR A 316 -11.56 -19.95 2.33
N GLY A 317 -10.24 -20.09 2.34
CA GLY A 317 -9.57 -21.10 1.52
C GLY A 317 -9.60 -20.75 0.04
N CYS A 318 -9.28 -21.71 -0.83
CA CYS A 318 -9.21 -21.56 -2.27
C CYS A 318 -10.23 -22.45 -3.03
N THR A 319 -11.25 -22.93 -2.34
CA THR A 319 -12.25 -23.80 -2.97
C THR A 319 -13.32 -22.96 -3.66
N PRO A 320 -13.57 -23.16 -4.98
CA PRO A 320 -14.65 -22.48 -5.68
C PRO A 320 -15.99 -22.68 -4.96
N THR A 321 -16.68 -21.58 -4.74
CA THR A 321 -17.93 -21.50 -3.98
C THR A 321 -18.97 -20.74 -4.80
N ASP A 322 -20.24 -21.04 -4.60
CA ASP A 322 -21.37 -20.27 -5.09
C ASP A 322 -22.38 -20.14 -3.94
N SER A 323 -22.24 -19.06 -3.18
CA SER A 323 -23.11 -18.77 -2.04
C SER A 323 -24.48 -18.23 -2.44
N CYS A 324 -24.63 -17.84 -3.72
CA CYS A 324 -25.88 -17.31 -4.29
C CYS A 324 -26.31 -18.05 -5.56
N PRO A 325 -26.56 -19.37 -5.51
CA PRO A 325 -26.76 -20.21 -6.72
C PRO A 325 -27.99 -19.84 -7.60
N ASN A 326 -28.86 -18.97 -7.08
CA ASN A 326 -29.99 -18.43 -7.85
C ASN A 326 -29.63 -17.07 -8.53
N ARG A 327 -28.37 -16.67 -8.52
CA ARG A 327 -27.82 -15.48 -9.17
C ARG A 327 -26.79 -15.88 -10.23
N THR A 328 -26.43 -14.96 -11.08
CA THR A 328 -25.44 -15.22 -12.14
C THR A 328 -24.03 -15.16 -11.62
N GLY A 329 -23.24 -16.20 -11.83
CA GLY A 329 -21.83 -16.31 -11.48
C GLY A 329 -21.60 -16.89 -10.08
N ALA A 330 -20.58 -17.71 -9.95
CA ALA A 330 -20.06 -18.16 -8.66
C ALA A 330 -19.33 -17.01 -7.94
N ASP A 331 -19.12 -17.16 -6.64
CA ASP A 331 -18.38 -16.19 -5.82
C ASP A 331 -16.99 -15.96 -6.41
N MET A 332 -16.56 -14.69 -6.49
CA MET A 332 -15.25 -14.33 -7.04
C MET A 332 -14.19 -14.48 -5.95
N ILE A 333 -13.88 -15.74 -5.60
CA ILE A 333 -12.94 -16.08 -4.53
C ILE A 333 -11.51 -15.58 -4.80
N GLU A 334 -11.18 -15.24 -6.04
CA GLU A 334 -9.90 -14.67 -6.44
C GLU A 334 -9.83 -13.14 -6.20
N ASN A 335 -10.94 -12.50 -5.81
CA ASN A 335 -10.97 -11.05 -5.62
C ASN A 335 -10.20 -10.64 -4.37
N TYR A 336 -9.34 -9.62 -4.50
CA TYR A 336 -8.57 -9.11 -3.36
C TYR A 336 -9.44 -8.56 -2.22
N MET A 337 -10.73 -8.26 -2.47
CA MET A 337 -11.68 -7.76 -1.48
C MET A 337 -12.52 -8.87 -0.84
N ASP A 338 -12.17 -10.14 -1.00
CA ASP A 338 -12.72 -11.28 -0.26
C ASP A 338 -11.77 -11.68 0.89
N TYR A 339 -12.09 -12.72 1.66
CA TYR A 339 -11.32 -13.21 2.82
C TYR A 339 -10.56 -14.51 2.54
N THR A 340 -10.47 -14.89 1.28
CA THR A 340 -9.77 -16.10 0.84
C THR A 340 -8.27 -16.06 1.18
N ASP A 341 -7.62 -17.20 1.04
CA ASP A 341 -6.18 -17.33 1.27
C ASP A 341 -5.40 -16.48 0.25
N ASP A 342 -4.30 -15.87 0.71
CA ASP A 342 -3.48 -14.97 -0.13
C ASP A 342 -3.09 -15.59 -1.49
N GLN A 343 -2.83 -16.91 -1.53
CA GLN A 343 -2.34 -17.59 -2.73
C GLN A 343 -3.37 -17.69 -3.86
N CYS A 344 -4.67 -17.57 -3.58
CA CYS A 344 -5.72 -17.61 -4.59
C CYS A 344 -6.19 -16.23 -5.05
N MET A 345 -5.76 -15.15 -4.39
CA MET A 345 -6.14 -13.79 -4.76
C MET A 345 -5.28 -13.24 -5.90
N ASN A 346 -5.93 -12.77 -6.96
CA ASN A 346 -5.22 -12.19 -8.12
C ASN A 346 -6.04 -11.18 -8.94
N ILE A 347 -7.23 -10.73 -8.45
CA ILE A 347 -8.10 -9.90 -9.28
C ILE A 347 -8.67 -8.69 -8.54
N PHE A 348 -8.59 -7.53 -9.20
CA PHE A 348 -9.55 -6.43 -9.11
C PHE A 348 -10.34 -6.36 -10.41
N THR A 349 -11.60 -5.91 -10.35
CA THR A 349 -12.49 -5.83 -11.53
C THR A 349 -12.48 -4.45 -12.19
N GLN A 350 -13.08 -4.33 -13.38
CA GLN A 350 -13.20 -3.04 -14.08
C GLN A 350 -14.08 -2.05 -13.30
N ASN A 351 -15.14 -2.50 -12.61
CA ASN A 351 -15.96 -1.60 -11.81
C ASN A 351 -15.26 -1.21 -10.51
N GLN A 352 -14.48 -2.11 -9.91
CA GLN A 352 -13.59 -1.74 -8.80
C GLN A 352 -12.56 -0.68 -9.25
N LYS A 353 -11.98 -0.80 -10.45
CA LYS A 353 -11.11 0.22 -11.03
C LYS A 353 -11.82 1.57 -11.19
N ASP A 354 -13.05 1.59 -11.71
CA ASP A 354 -13.82 2.82 -11.89
C ASP A 354 -14.08 3.49 -10.54
N ARG A 355 -14.41 2.69 -9.51
CA ARG A 355 -14.63 3.16 -8.14
C ARG A 355 -13.36 3.73 -7.51
N VAL A 356 -12.24 3.02 -7.60
CA VAL A 356 -10.92 3.51 -7.14
C VAL A 356 -10.53 4.80 -7.85
N ASN A 357 -10.77 4.89 -9.16
CA ASN A 357 -10.49 6.10 -9.94
C ASN A 357 -11.32 7.29 -9.48
N ALA A 358 -12.60 7.07 -9.20
CA ALA A 358 -13.49 8.11 -8.67
C ALA A 358 -13.00 8.63 -7.31
N VAL A 359 -12.59 7.74 -6.40
CA VAL A 359 -12.05 8.10 -5.09
C VAL A 359 -10.72 8.85 -5.23
N LEU A 360 -9.76 8.32 -5.99
CA LEU A 360 -8.46 8.95 -6.21
C LEU A 360 -8.54 10.34 -6.85
N THR A 361 -9.60 10.61 -7.61
CA THR A 361 -9.76 11.90 -8.27
C THR A 361 -10.49 12.92 -7.42
N ASN A 362 -11.39 12.47 -6.53
CA ASN A 362 -12.36 13.35 -5.88
C ASN A 362 -12.24 13.39 -4.35
N SER A 363 -11.64 12.40 -3.68
CA SER A 363 -11.34 12.46 -2.25
C SER A 363 -10.07 13.30 -2.04
N ILE A 364 -10.15 14.36 -1.21
CA ILE A 364 -9.08 15.38 -1.14
C ILE A 364 -7.72 14.75 -0.84
N ARG A 365 -7.60 13.96 0.24
CA ARG A 365 -6.31 13.35 0.59
C ARG A 365 -5.84 12.32 -0.42
N ARG A 366 -6.75 11.58 -1.06
CA ARG A 366 -6.37 10.62 -2.10
C ARG A 366 -5.93 11.32 -3.37
N ALA A 367 -6.61 12.41 -3.76
CA ALA A 367 -6.26 13.21 -4.93
C ALA A 367 -4.91 13.94 -4.75
N SER A 368 -4.61 14.42 -3.54
CA SER A 368 -3.34 15.10 -3.28
C SER A 368 -2.13 14.18 -3.40
N LEU A 369 -2.26 12.89 -3.07
CA LEU A 369 -1.19 11.91 -3.25
C LEU A 369 -0.72 11.81 -4.71
N LEU A 370 -1.62 11.97 -5.68
CA LEU A 370 -1.31 11.90 -7.12
C LEU A 370 -0.43 13.07 -7.61
N THR A 371 -0.41 14.17 -6.88
CA THR A 371 0.41 15.35 -7.19
C THR A 371 1.69 15.42 -6.38
N SER A 372 1.85 14.52 -5.41
CA SER A 372 3.03 14.47 -4.56
C SER A 372 4.25 13.95 -5.32
N THR A 373 5.37 14.61 -5.15
CA THR A 373 6.65 14.29 -5.81
C THR A 373 7.68 13.70 -4.85
N VAL A 374 7.30 13.40 -3.60
CA VAL A 374 8.24 12.91 -2.57
C VAL A 374 8.85 11.53 -2.86
N TRP A 375 8.35 10.82 -3.86
CA TRP A 375 8.88 9.57 -4.38
C TRP A 375 10.01 9.76 -5.41
N GLN A 376 10.19 10.98 -5.91
CA GLN A 376 11.30 11.31 -6.80
C GLN A 376 12.55 11.51 -5.96
N ASP A 377 13.67 11.02 -6.47
CA ASP A 377 14.92 11.44 -5.89
C ASP A 377 14.92 12.97 -5.90
N THR A 378 15.15 13.57 -4.75
CA THR A 378 15.54 14.99 -4.78
C THR A 378 16.65 15.04 -5.80
N ALA A 379 16.49 15.86 -6.83
CA ALA A 379 17.64 16.33 -7.54
C ALA A 379 18.47 17.01 -6.43
N SER A 380 19.23 16.19 -5.72
CA SER A 380 20.15 16.64 -4.71
C SER A 380 21.19 17.44 -5.48
N VAL A 381 20.93 18.72 -5.56
CA VAL A 381 22.05 19.65 -5.41
C VAL A 381 22.41 19.52 -3.93
N GLY A 382 22.79 18.29 -3.52
CA GLY A 382 23.46 18.07 -2.28
C GLY A 382 24.68 18.94 -2.39
N GLU A 383 24.71 20.00 -1.64
CA GLU A 383 25.93 20.75 -1.40
C GLU A 383 26.88 19.78 -0.71
N ILE A 384 27.62 19.08 -1.54
CA ILE A 384 28.59 18.08 -1.09
C ILE A 384 29.76 18.88 -0.56
N ALA A 385 30.01 18.78 0.74
CA ALA A 385 31.08 19.57 1.40
C ALA A 385 32.41 19.50 0.64
N ALA A 386 32.73 18.36 -0.01
CA ALA A 386 33.95 18.21 -0.82
C ALA A 386 33.91 18.93 -2.17
N LEU A 387 32.68 19.22 -2.73
CA LEU A 387 32.54 19.92 -4.02
C LEU A 387 32.01 21.37 -3.85
N ASN A 388 31.64 21.80 -2.63
CA ASN A 388 31.03 23.10 -2.36
C ASN A 388 31.96 24.28 -2.71
N GLY A 389 33.26 24.11 -2.53
CA GLY A 389 34.27 25.12 -2.86
C GLY A 389 34.68 25.16 -4.33
N ILE A 390 34.05 24.38 -5.23
CA ILE A 390 34.43 24.39 -6.64
C ILE A 390 33.68 25.48 -7.40
N THR A 391 34.47 26.34 -8.06
CA THR A 391 34.00 27.42 -8.92
C THR A 391 34.73 27.40 -10.28
N LEU A 392 34.20 28.11 -11.26
CA LEU A 392 34.78 28.26 -12.62
C LEU A 392 35.21 29.69 -12.86
N TYR A 393 36.46 29.89 -13.34
CA TYR A 393 36.93 31.21 -13.72
C TYR A 393 37.96 31.15 -14.88
N PRO A 394 38.04 32.20 -15.72
CA PRO A 394 37.04 33.25 -15.86
C PRO A 394 35.71 32.68 -16.39
N ASN A 395 34.62 33.32 -16.03
CA ASN A 395 33.33 33.05 -16.62
C ASN A 395 32.63 34.40 -16.88
N PRO A 396 32.47 34.83 -18.10
CA PRO A 396 32.76 34.16 -19.38
C PRO A 396 34.22 33.79 -19.62
N ALA A 397 34.44 32.67 -20.34
CA ALA A 397 35.75 32.16 -20.72
C ALA A 397 36.07 32.52 -22.19
N THR A 398 37.33 32.74 -22.53
CA THR A 398 37.79 32.89 -23.93
C THR A 398 38.54 31.66 -24.43
N SER A 399 39.73 31.42 -23.98
CA SER A 399 40.58 30.26 -24.40
C SER A 399 40.69 29.16 -23.37
N VAL A 400 40.46 29.49 -22.09
CA VAL A 400 40.56 28.55 -20.96
C VAL A 400 39.51 28.89 -19.92
N VAL A 401 38.93 27.88 -19.31
CA VAL A 401 38.18 27.98 -18.05
C VAL A 401 38.85 27.09 -17.02
N ASN A 402 39.13 27.65 -15.83
CA ASN A 402 39.77 26.92 -14.76
C ASN A 402 38.71 26.44 -13.74
N ILE A 403 38.90 25.24 -13.25
CA ILE A 403 38.16 24.65 -12.13
C ILE A 403 38.93 25.02 -10.86
N SER A 404 38.41 25.98 -10.06
CA SER A 404 38.97 26.30 -8.76
C SER A 404 38.44 25.36 -7.69
N VAL A 405 39.31 24.75 -6.92
CA VAL A 405 39.01 23.84 -5.82
C VAL A 405 39.46 24.49 -4.51
N GLN A 406 38.56 24.61 -3.54
CA GLN A 406 38.93 25.05 -2.18
C GLN A 406 39.30 23.82 -1.35
N GLY A 407 40.54 23.76 -0.88
CA GLY A 407 41.11 22.65 -0.10
C GLY A 407 42.16 21.82 -0.88
N ASN A 408 42.64 20.75 -0.25
CA ASN A 408 43.72 19.93 -0.78
C ASN A 408 43.26 18.73 -1.59
N GLU A 409 41.95 18.53 -1.72
CA GLU A 409 41.40 17.36 -2.41
C GLU A 409 40.97 17.69 -3.84
N LEU A 410 41.63 17.08 -4.81
CA LEU A 410 41.29 17.21 -6.23
C LEU A 410 40.06 16.39 -6.57
N PRO A 411 39.22 16.81 -7.56
CA PRO A 411 38.24 15.97 -8.18
C PRO A 411 38.91 14.81 -8.95
N ASP A 412 38.17 13.76 -9.24
CA ASP A 412 38.69 12.59 -9.96
C ASP A 412 38.65 12.79 -11.47
N ALA A 413 37.62 13.48 -11.96
CA ALA A 413 37.43 13.71 -13.39
C ALA A 413 36.46 14.88 -13.63
N TYR A 414 36.45 15.38 -14.88
CA TYR A 414 35.40 16.24 -15.37
C TYR A 414 34.97 15.89 -16.81
N VAL A 415 33.71 16.26 -17.16
CA VAL A 415 33.16 16.16 -18.51
C VAL A 415 32.48 17.50 -18.86
N VAL A 416 32.77 18.02 -20.05
CA VAL A 416 32.17 19.27 -20.57
C VAL A 416 31.13 18.92 -21.62
N TYR A 417 29.93 19.50 -21.48
CA TYR A 417 28.80 19.33 -22.39
C TYR A 417 28.44 20.68 -23.05
N ASN A 418 28.02 20.62 -24.30
CA ASN A 418 27.36 21.77 -24.94
C ASN A 418 25.88 21.85 -24.50
N SER A 419 25.16 22.86 -24.98
CA SER A 419 23.75 23.16 -24.64
C SER A 419 22.76 22.06 -25.03
N ILE A 420 23.13 21.12 -25.90
CA ILE A 420 22.33 19.98 -26.36
C ILE A 420 22.80 18.64 -25.73
N GLY A 421 23.68 18.71 -24.70
CA GLY A 421 24.12 17.53 -23.93
C GLY A 421 25.24 16.70 -24.59
N GLN A 422 25.83 17.16 -25.69
CA GLN A 422 26.95 16.42 -26.31
C GLN A 422 28.25 16.70 -25.55
N THR A 423 29.04 15.67 -25.28
CA THR A 423 30.38 15.79 -24.70
C THR A 423 31.33 16.47 -25.66
N VAL A 424 31.95 17.57 -25.26
CA VAL A 424 32.90 18.35 -26.05
C VAL A 424 34.33 18.30 -25.49
N ALA A 425 34.50 17.96 -24.22
CA ALA A 425 35.79 17.70 -23.59
C ALA A 425 35.60 16.82 -22.35
N GLN A 426 36.63 16.05 -21.98
CA GLN A 426 36.69 15.29 -20.73
C GLN A 426 38.13 15.03 -20.32
N ALA A 427 38.39 14.93 -19.01
CA ALA A 427 39.70 14.54 -18.49
C ALA A 427 39.58 13.89 -17.10
N LYS A 428 40.54 12.98 -16.80
CA LYS A 428 40.84 12.57 -15.43
C LYS A 428 41.74 13.63 -14.79
N VAL A 429 41.53 13.90 -13.53
CA VAL A 429 42.32 14.87 -12.77
C VAL A 429 43.31 14.13 -11.88
N SER A 430 44.57 14.27 -12.16
CA SER A 430 45.68 13.71 -11.35
C SER A 430 46.55 14.78 -10.72
N SER A 431 46.42 16.02 -11.18
CA SER A 431 47.16 17.19 -10.64
C SER A 431 46.38 18.47 -10.91
N ASN A 432 46.77 19.56 -10.27
CA ASN A 432 46.22 20.90 -10.50
C ASN A 432 46.30 21.37 -11.97
N ALA A 433 47.28 20.87 -12.73
CA ALA A 433 47.44 21.20 -14.14
C ALA A 433 46.27 20.73 -15.00
N ASN A 434 45.56 19.68 -14.58
CA ASN A 434 44.38 19.15 -15.27
C ASN A 434 43.11 19.97 -15.01
N LEU A 435 43.15 20.94 -14.11
CA LEU A 435 42.00 21.80 -13.76
C LEU A 435 41.80 22.97 -14.74
N ALA A 436 42.70 23.15 -15.68
CA ALA A 436 42.59 24.13 -16.78
C ALA A 436 41.97 23.48 -18.03
N VAL A 437 40.73 23.81 -18.32
CA VAL A 437 39.97 23.28 -19.46
C VAL A 437 40.21 24.21 -20.66
N ASN A 438 40.84 23.71 -21.73
CA ASN A 438 41.02 24.45 -22.96
C ASN A 438 39.68 24.59 -23.72
N THR A 439 39.25 25.83 -23.92
CA THR A 439 37.99 26.19 -24.60
C THR A 439 38.21 26.82 -25.97
N SER A 440 39.48 26.95 -26.46
CA SER A 440 39.82 27.65 -27.68
C SER A 440 39.11 27.09 -28.93
N ALA A 441 38.85 25.78 -28.94
CA ALA A 441 38.16 25.12 -30.07
C ALA A 441 36.64 25.10 -29.94
N LEU A 442 36.09 25.64 -28.85
CA LEU A 442 34.63 25.70 -28.62
C LEU A 442 34.04 26.97 -29.28
N ASN A 443 32.85 26.81 -29.86
CA ASN A 443 32.10 27.94 -30.36
C ASN A 443 31.56 28.79 -29.22
N ASN A 444 31.28 30.08 -29.47
CA ASN A 444 30.64 30.93 -28.48
C ASN A 444 29.28 30.36 -28.06
N GLY A 445 29.00 30.31 -26.77
CA GLY A 445 27.78 29.72 -26.28
C GLY A 445 27.83 29.29 -24.78
N VAL A 446 26.78 28.59 -24.37
CA VAL A 446 26.62 28.07 -23.00
C VAL A 446 27.09 26.61 -22.95
N TYR A 447 27.89 26.33 -21.95
CA TYR A 447 28.44 24.99 -21.68
C TYR A 447 28.22 24.61 -20.23
N PHE A 448 28.20 23.32 -19.97
CA PHE A 448 28.11 22.72 -18.64
C PHE A 448 29.33 21.83 -18.38
N ILE A 449 29.93 21.95 -17.22
CA ILE A 449 31.01 21.07 -16.79
C ILE A 449 30.55 20.25 -15.60
N LYS A 450 30.49 18.94 -15.75
CA LYS A 450 30.24 17.99 -14.68
C LYS A 450 31.59 17.54 -14.10
N ILE A 451 31.72 17.68 -12.78
CA ILE A 451 32.94 17.38 -12.04
C ILE A 451 32.60 16.27 -11.08
N ASP A 452 33.35 15.18 -11.14
CA ASP A 452 33.11 13.96 -10.37
C ASP A 452 34.18 13.75 -9.31
N LYS A 453 33.76 13.27 -8.10
CA LYS A 453 34.64 12.81 -7.01
C LYS A 453 34.00 11.62 -6.28
N GLY A 454 34.63 10.45 -6.36
CA GLY A 454 34.04 9.20 -5.85
C GLY A 454 32.69 8.92 -6.52
N SER A 455 31.66 8.73 -5.72
CA SER A 455 30.27 8.57 -6.20
C SER A 455 29.53 9.88 -6.41
N GLN A 456 30.18 11.03 -6.24
CA GLN A 456 29.57 12.35 -6.19
C GLN A 456 29.89 13.18 -7.42
N SER A 457 28.98 14.07 -7.83
CA SER A 457 29.19 14.99 -8.93
C SER A 457 28.60 16.37 -8.71
N LYS A 458 29.23 17.41 -9.29
CA LYS A 458 28.73 18.78 -9.35
C LYS A 458 28.76 19.29 -10.78
N THR A 459 27.67 19.89 -11.24
CA THR A 459 27.60 20.51 -12.57
C THR A 459 27.55 22.01 -12.45
N LEU A 460 28.45 22.68 -13.15
CA LEU A 460 28.57 24.15 -13.21
C LEU A 460 28.38 24.63 -14.64
N LYS A 461 27.79 25.80 -14.80
CA LYS A 461 27.62 26.47 -16.09
C LYS A 461 28.72 27.48 -16.33
N PHE A 462 29.26 27.55 -17.57
CA PHE A 462 30.07 28.66 -18.02
C PHE A 462 29.64 29.13 -19.41
N VAL A 463 30.02 30.37 -19.75
CA VAL A 463 29.78 31.00 -21.05
C VAL A 463 31.14 31.08 -21.75
N LYS A 464 31.19 30.67 -23.02
CA LYS A 464 32.31 30.86 -23.94
C LYS A 464 32.03 32.05 -24.83
N ASN A 465 32.92 33.03 -24.82
CA ASN A 465 32.94 34.20 -25.68
C ASN A 465 34.00 34.07 -26.78
#